data_697b361b871c9c3875a4334c47d77187
#
_entry.id   697b361b871c9c3875a4334c47d77187
#
_cell.length_a   1.000
_cell.length_b   1.000
_cell.length_c   1.000
_cell.angle_alpha   90.00
_cell.angle_beta   90.00
_cell.angle_gamma   90.00
#
_symmetry.space_group_name_H-M   'P 1'
#
loop_
_entity.id
_entity.type
_entity.pdbx_description
1 polymer ?
#
loop_
_entity_poly.entity_id
_entity_poly.type
_entity_poly.pdbx_seq_one_letter_code
_entity_poly.pdbx_strand_id
1 'polypeptide(L)'
;MQVKRPSTLLLGLASGMSPFGMALVVPTLELFAQKFNAPYSSIQFILSAYVFGIATAQPIIGFLSDKVGRRPIMISGIILFIVASVVCLYAQDLSTLIIARFIQGMGGSVGSVMSRAIIRDTTNTDSAKPLSRVIAIMGIAPMIAPVVGAFVLEFFGNPNYIFIVTLIIGIIILLPVLFLLPETLDQKLARTGSELSWYKKYQLLLRSRTFVGSTFVYGFTTGSFFAFLAVASTVFSKDLGIDVRGFGLIWSGMTVLYTISSLYGGNLSTRIGLMNVMRRGIILNLLAGVLIYSLARFLGTNLLSILIPLTFMFLAHGLIVSTALTKAVSNRPEIAGSSSGLSSSMGLMIGGLFSILSGVVYTGYFLPITLIISVSTIFCYLSYRLITSDESVDVNSI
;
A
#
# COMPACT_ATOMS: atom_id res chain seq x y z
N MET A 1 20.77 -25.34 6.34
CA MET A 1 21.34 -24.40 5.37
C MET A 1 20.77 -23.03 5.64
N GLN A 2 21.60 -22.01 5.92
CA GLN A 2 21.11 -20.63 5.99
C GLN A 2 20.70 -20.20 4.58
N VAL A 3 19.43 -19.91 4.39
CA VAL A 3 18.94 -19.36 3.12
C VAL A 3 19.61 -18.00 2.90
N LYS A 4 20.26 -17.82 1.75
CA LYS A 4 20.91 -16.56 1.38
C LYS A 4 19.87 -15.45 1.41
N ARG A 5 20.08 -14.41 2.25
CA ARG A 5 19.13 -13.30 2.38
C ARG A 5 19.06 -12.51 1.09
N PRO A 6 17.86 -12.36 0.48
CA PRO A 6 17.70 -11.52 -0.70
C PRO A 6 17.97 -10.04 -0.39
N SER A 7 18.36 -9.29 -1.40
CA SER A 7 18.57 -7.85 -1.27
C SER A 7 17.28 -7.13 -0.92
N THR A 8 17.29 -6.34 0.17
CA THR A 8 16.14 -5.48 0.55
C THR A 8 15.83 -4.42 -0.51
N LEU A 9 16.85 -4.02 -1.31
CA LEU A 9 16.66 -3.13 -2.45
C LEU A 9 15.81 -3.81 -3.53
N LEU A 10 16.14 -5.05 -3.92
CA LEU A 10 15.37 -5.81 -4.90
C LEU A 10 13.91 -5.99 -4.45
N LEU A 11 13.71 -6.38 -3.20
CA LEU A 11 12.38 -6.55 -2.62
C LEU A 11 11.61 -5.22 -2.56
N GLY A 12 12.30 -4.12 -2.24
CA GLY A 12 11.74 -2.78 -2.22
C GLY A 12 11.29 -2.30 -3.60
N LEU A 13 12.14 -2.48 -4.62
CA LEU A 13 11.82 -2.15 -6.01
C LEU A 13 10.64 -2.99 -6.53
N ALA A 14 10.63 -4.29 -6.25
CA ALA A 14 9.51 -5.15 -6.61
C ALA A 14 8.21 -4.73 -5.91
N SER A 15 8.27 -4.34 -4.62
CA SER A 15 7.11 -3.81 -3.90
C SER A 15 6.64 -2.47 -4.45
N GLY A 16 7.55 -1.63 -4.95
CA GLY A 16 7.26 -0.33 -5.55
C GLY A 16 6.61 -0.41 -6.93
N MET A 17 6.68 -1.55 -7.61
CA MET A 17 6.12 -1.73 -8.96
C MET A 17 4.61 -1.41 -9.01
N SER A 18 3.85 -1.87 -8.02
CA SER A 18 2.41 -1.64 -7.96
C SER A 18 2.03 -0.18 -7.70
N PRO A 19 2.51 0.50 -6.64
CA PRO A 19 2.17 1.91 -6.42
C PRO A 19 2.74 2.83 -7.52
N PHE A 20 3.88 2.47 -8.14
CA PHE A 20 4.38 3.18 -9.31
C PHE A 20 3.41 3.10 -10.48
N GLY A 21 2.99 1.89 -10.87
CA GLY A 21 2.06 1.67 -11.98
C GLY A 21 0.69 2.31 -11.75
N MET A 22 0.25 2.47 -10.49
CA MET A 22 -0.94 3.21 -10.13
C MET A 22 -0.77 4.71 -10.35
N ALA A 23 0.28 5.30 -9.79
CA ALA A 23 0.49 6.74 -9.79
C ALA A 23 0.89 7.30 -11.16
N LEU A 24 1.56 6.49 -11.99
CA LEU A 24 2.00 6.87 -13.33
C LEU A 24 0.86 7.30 -14.25
N VAL A 25 -0.33 6.71 -14.07
CA VAL A 25 -1.49 6.96 -14.94
C VAL A 25 -2.23 8.25 -14.55
N VAL A 26 -2.07 8.74 -13.33
CA VAL A 26 -2.86 9.88 -12.81
C VAL A 26 -2.79 11.12 -13.72
N PRO A 27 -1.63 11.60 -14.18
CA PRO A 27 -1.55 12.80 -15.03
C PRO A 27 -2.12 12.58 -16.43
N THR A 28 -2.40 11.33 -16.84
CA THR A 28 -2.85 10.99 -18.21
C THR A 28 -4.36 10.82 -18.34
N LEU A 29 -5.10 10.84 -17.23
CA LEU A 29 -6.54 10.52 -17.22
C LEU A 29 -7.36 11.44 -18.11
N GLU A 30 -7.05 12.74 -18.13
CA GLU A 30 -7.76 13.71 -18.99
C GLU A 30 -7.54 13.41 -20.49
N LEU A 31 -6.32 13.03 -20.86
CA LEU A 31 -6.02 12.65 -22.24
C LEU A 31 -6.67 11.33 -22.65
N PHE A 32 -6.84 10.39 -21.72
CA PHE A 32 -7.64 9.20 -21.98
C PHE A 32 -9.12 9.52 -22.16
N ALA A 33 -9.67 10.52 -21.43
CA ALA A 33 -11.04 10.98 -21.63
C ALA A 33 -11.23 11.52 -23.05
N GLN A 34 -10.31 12.34 -23.53
CA GLN A 34 -10.32 12.85 -24.90
C GLN A 34 -10.13 11.73 -25.93
N LYS A 35 -9.13 10.85 -25.73
CA LYS A 35 -8.81 9.76 -26.66
C LYS A 35 -9.97 8.79 -26.88
N PHE A 36 -10.67 8.40 -25.81
CA PHE A 36 -11.78 7.44 -25.88
C PHE A 36 -13.15 8.10 -26.00
N ASN A 37 -13.21 9.44 -26.07
CA ASN A 37 -14.43 10.23 -26.07
C ASN A 37 -15.41 9.78 -24.98
N ALA A 38 -14.88 9.59 -23.76
CA ALA A 38 -15.61 9.04 -22.63
C ALA A 38 -15.70 10.05 -21.47
N PRO A 39 -16.81 10.05 -20.71
CA PRO A 39 -16.93 10.92 -19.53
C PRO A 39 -15.86 10.56 -18.49
N TYR A 40 -15.39 11.57 -17.77
CA TYR A 40 -14.32 11.41 -16.77
C TYR A 40 -14.67 10.36 -15.69
N SER A 41 -15.95 10.22 -15.35
CA SER A 41 -16.43 9.16 -14.43
C SER A 41 -16.11 7.75 -14.93
N SER A 42 -16.17 7.51 -16.23
CA SER A 42 -15.79 6.22 -16.83
C SER A 42 -14.28 6.02 -16.86
N ILE A 43 -13.53 7.09 -17.06
CA ILE A 43 -12.06 7.05 -17.07
C ILE A 43 -11.48 6.69 -15.71
N GLN A 44 -12.13 7.05 -14.61
CA GLN A 44 -11.69 6.66 -13.26
C GLN A 44 -11.64 5.14 -13.06
N PHE A 45 -12.38 4.36 -13.86
CA PHE A 45 -12.27 2.90 -13.82
C PHE A 45 -10.89 2.37 -14.24
N ILE A 46 -10.09 3.14 -14.98
CA ILE A 46 -8.69 2.80 -15.28
C ILE A 46 -7.86 2.64 -13.98
N LEU A 47 -8.08 3.52 -13.00
CA LEU A 47 -7.44 3.44 -11.69
C LEU A 47 -8.10 2.42 -10.78
N SER A 48 -9.44 2.46 -10.69
CA SER A 48 -10.20 1.60 -9.78
C SER A 48 -10.02 0.12 -10.14
N ALA A 49 -10.04 -0.24 -11.42
CA ALA A 49 -9.80 -1.62 -11.86
C ALA A 49 -8.41 -2.11 -11.46
N TYR A 50 -7.38 -1.26 -11.55
CA TYR A 50 -6.03 -1.61 -11.10
C TYR A 50 -5.98 -1.89 -9.60
N VAL A 51 -6.59 -1.03 -8.78
CA VAL A 51 -6.67 -1.22 -7.32
C VAL A 51 -7.48 -2.47 -6.96
N PHE A 52 -8.59 -2.71 -7.67
CA PHE A 52 -9.38 -3.94 -7.51
C PHE A 52 -8.58 -5.18 -7.87
N GLY A 53 -7.79 -5.13 -8.95
CA GLY A 53 -6.86 -6.20 -9.32
C GLY A 53 -5.86 -6.49 -8.20
N ILE A 54 -5.27 -5.46 -7.61
CA ILE A 54 -4.37 -5.60 -6.44
C ILE A 54 -5.10 -6.28 -5.28
N ALA A 55 -6.24 -5.76 -4.87
CA ALA A 55 -6.94 -6.22 -3.68
C ALA A 55 -7.42 -7.68 -3.81
N THR A 56 -7.93 -8.07 -4.97
CA THR A 56 -8.43 -9.43 -5.22
C THR A 56 -7.31 -10.46 -5.38
N ALA A 57 -6.18 -10.06 -5.97
CA ALA A 57 -5.07 -10.98 -6.19
C ALA A 57 -4.24 -11.27 -4.94
N GLN A 58 -4.11 -10.32 -4.02
CA GLN A 58 -3.22 -10.45 -2.86
C GLN A 58 -3.51 -11.68 -1.96
N PRO A 59 -4.75 -12.01 -1.60
CA PRO A 59 -5.04 -13.24 -0.86
C PRO A 59 -4.67 -14.50 -1.65
N ILE A 60 -4.99 -14.53 -2.94
CA ILE A 60 -4.72 -15.67 -3.83
C ILE A 60 -3.21 -15.89 -3.95
N ILE A 61 -2.45 -14.83 -4.22
CA ILE A 61 -0.99 -14.84 -4.30
C ILE A 61 -0.38 -15.34 -3.00
N GLY A 62 -0.87 -14.81 -1.86
CA GLY A 62 -0.41 -15.23 -0.53
C GLY A 62 -0.59 -16.73 -0.31
N PHE A 63 -1.80 -17.24 -0.57
CA PHE A 63 -2.11 -18.66 -0.43
C PHE A 63 -1.29 -19.55 -1.38
N LEU A 64 -1.21 -19.17 -2.65
CA LEU A 64 -0.46 -19.95 -3.64
C LEU A 64 1.03 -19.99 -3.29
N SER A 65 1.58 -18.89 -2.79
CA SER A 65 2.99 -18.80 -2.43
C SER A 65 3.38 -19.69 -1.24
N ASP A 66 2.44 -19.99 -0.34
CA ASP A 66 2.64 -20.93 0.75
C ASP A 66 2.66 -22.40 0.27
N LYS A 67 2.17 -22.67 -0.94
CA LYS A 67 2.15 -24.01 -1.54
C LYS A 67 3.23 -24.23 -2.59
N VAL A 68 3.37 -23.29 -3.51
CA VAL A 68 4.21 -23.41 -4.72
C VAL A 68 5.62 -22.87 -4.46
N GLY A 69 5.78 -21.94 -3.52
CA GLY A 69 7.04 -21.26 -3.25
C GLY A 69 6.97 -19.76 -3.54
N ARG A 70 7.89 -19.00 -2.94
CA ARG A 70 7.91 -17.55 -3.05
C ARG A 70 8.41 -17.08 -4.42
N ARG A 71 9.49 -17.72 -4.88
CA ARG A 71 10.16 -17.37 -6.14
C ARG A 71 9.29 -17.63 -7.37
N PRO A 72 8.67 -18.81 -7.57
CA PRO A 72 7.80 -19.06 -8.73
C PRO A 72 6.62 -18.10 -8.79
N ILE A 73 5.98 -17.81 -7.66
CA ILE A 73 4.83 -16.90 -7.60
C ILE A 73 5.28 -15.46 -7.90
N MET A 74 6.44 -15.03 -7.42
CA MET A 74 6.97 -13.71 -7.73
C MET A 74 7.27 -13.54 -9.23
N ILE A 75 7.90 -14.54 -9.85
CA ILE A 75 8.19 -14.55 -11.28
C ILE A 75 6.90 -14.51 -12.10
N SER A 76 5.93 -15.38 -11.81
CA SER A 76 4.68 -15.45 -12.57
C SER A 76 3.86 -14.15 -12.47
N GLY A 77 3.82 -13.52 -11.29
CA GLY A 77 3.13 -12.24 -11.13
C GLY A 77 3.80 -11.09 -11.89
N ILE A 78 5.14 -11.01 -11.89
CA ILE A 78 5.86 -10.00 -12.67
C ILE A 78 5.65 -10.23 -14.18
N ILE A 79 5.66 -11.48 -14.66
CA ILE A 79 5.35 -11.79 -16.05
C ILE A 79 3.93 -11.34 -16.40
N LEU A 80 2.96 -11.62 -15.53
CA LEU A 80 1.57 -11.17 -15.73
C LEU A 80 1.47 -9.64 -15.81
N PHE A 81 2.22 -8.92 -14.97
CA PHE A 81 2.30 -7.45 -15.02
C PHE A 81 2.88 -6.95 -16.35
N ILE A 82 3.94 -7.60 -16.86
CA ILE A 82 4.58 -7.27 -18.14
C ILE A 82 3.60 -7.49 -19.29
N VAL A 83 2.97 -8.68 -19.36
CA VAL A 83 1.99 -9.01 -20.42
C VAL A 83 0.81 -8.04 -20.40
N ALA A 84 0.26 -7.75 -19.23
CA ALA A 84 -0.82 -6.79 -19.10
C ALA A 84 -0.37 -5.35 -19.48
N SER A 85 0.88 -4.97 -19.23
CA SER A 85 1.43 -3.68 -19.67
C SER A 85 1.47 -3.58 -21.20
N VAL A 86 1.81 -4.67 -21.89
CA VAL A 86 1.76 -4.74 -23.36
C VAL A 86 0.32 -4.57 -23.85
N VAL A 87 -0.66 -5.25 -23.23
CA VAL A 87 -2.07 -5.08 -23.59
C VAL A 87 -2.56 -3.65 -23.35
N CYS A 88 -2.19 -3.01 -22.23
CA CYS A 88 -2.50 -1.60 -21.97
C CYS A 88 -1.90 -0.67 -23.04
N LEU A 89 -0.68 -0.94 -23.49
CA LEU A 89 0.02 -0.14 -24.52
C LEU A 89 -0.74 -0.13 -25.85
N TYR A 90 -1.27 -1.29 -26.24
CA TYR A 90 -1.98 -1.46 -27.52
C TYR A 90 -3.50 -1.35 -27.41
N ALA A 91 -4.06 -1.00 -26.25
CA ALA A 91 -5.50 -0.85 -26.06
C ALA A 91 -6.10 0.23 -26.98
N GLN A 92 -7.09 -0.15 -27.79
CA GLN A 92 -7.77 0.74 -28.72
C GLN A 92 -9.09 1.28 -28.17
N ASP A 93 -9.65 0.65 -27.15
CA ASP A 93 -10.88 1.03 -26.48
C ASP A 93 -10.71 1.04 -24.95
N LEU A 94 -11.63 1.74 -24.27
CA LEU A 94 -11.60 1.93 -22.83
C LEU A 94 -11.82 0.61 -22.08
N SER A 95 -12.68 -0.28 -22.57
CA SER A 95 -12.99 -1.55 -21.91
C SER A 95 -11.77 -2.47 -21.86
N THR A 96 -11.07 -2.59 -22.99
CA THR A 96 -9.80 -3.33 -23.09
C THR A 96 -8.77 -2.76 -22.14
N LEU A 97 -8.64 -1.43 -22.06
CA LEU A 97 -7.71 -0.79 -21.13
C LEU A 97 -8.08 -1.08 -19.67
N ILE A 98 -9.35 -0.98 -19.30
CA ILE A 98 -9.82 -1.26 -17.93
C ILE A 98 -9.52 -2.72 -17.53
N ILE A 99 -9.84 -3.68 -18.41
CA ILE A 99 -9.56 -5.11 -18.16
C ILE A 99 -8.05 -5.36 -18.03
N ALA A 100 -7.27 -4.80 -18.95
CA ALA A 100 -5.82 -4.92 -18.90
C ALA A 100 -5.23 -4.31 -17.62
N ARG A 101 -5.76 -3.19 -17.14
CA ARG A 101 -5.38 -2.54 -15.87
C ARG A 101 -5.72 -3.41 -14.66
N PHE A 102 -6.88 -4.07 -14.65
CA PHE A 102 -7.22 -5.03 -13.61
C PHE A 102 -6.18 -6.16 -13.53
N ILE A 103 -5.86 -6.78 -14.67
CA ILE A 103 -4.86 -7.85 -14.76
C ILE A 103 -3.46 -7.34 -14.40
N GLN A 104 -3.10 -6.13 -14.83
CA GLN A 104 -1.83 -5.49 -14.47
C GLN A 104 -1.74 -5.25 -12.96
N GLY A 105 -2.83 -4.83 -12.31
CA GLY A 105 -2.91 -4.70 -10.85
C GLY A 105 -2.71 -6.02 -10.13
N MET A 106 -3.33 -7.10 -10.63
CA MET A 106 -3.11 -8.46 -10.11
C MET A 106 -1.62 -8.82 -10.14
N GLY A 107 -0.97 -8.69 -11.30
CA GLY A 107 0.46 -9.00 -11.45
C GLY A 107 1.35 -8.11 -10.60
N GLY A 108 1.09 -6.80 -10.58
CA GLY A 108 1.88 -5.82 -9.82
C GLY A 108 1.85 -6.03 -8.30
N SER A 109 0.78 -6.61 -7.78
CA SER A 109 0.61 -6.83 -6.34
C SER A 109 1.57 -7.87 -5.76
N VAL A 110 2.15 -8.73 -6.59
CA VAL A 110 3.02 -9.84 -6.15
C VAL A 110 4.25 -9.34 -5.39
N GLY A 111 4.86 -8.23 -5.84
CA GLY A 111 6.05 -7.67 -5.21
C GLY A 111 5.83 -7.33 -3.74
N SER A 112 4.72 -6.68 -3.42
CA SER A 112 4.42 -6.26 -2.05
C SER A 112 4.06 -7.43 -1.13
N VAL A 113 3.35 -8.46 -1.61
CA VAL A 113 3.01 -9.65 -0.82
C VAL A 113 4.23 -10.52 -0.58
N MET A 114 4.99 -10.80 -1.65
CA MET A 114 6.17 -11.68 -1.56
C MET A 114 7.30 -11.07 -0.76
N SER A 115 7.56 -9.76 -0.89
CA SER A 115 8.64 -9.13 -0.12
C SER A 115 8.44 -9.26 1.38
N ARG A 116 7.21 -9.14 1.89
CA ARG A 116 6.91 -9.33 3.31
C ARG A 116 7.07 -10.80 3.74
N ALA A 117 6.56 -11.73 2.93
CA ALA A 117 6.71 -13.16 3.21
C ALA A 117 8.19 -13.57 3.20
N ILE A 118 8.96 -13.17 2.17
CA ILE A 118 10.39 -13.47 2.03
C ILE A 118 11.20 -12.89 3.19
N ILE A 119 10.92 -11.65 3.60
CA ILE A 119 11.58 -11.06 4.77
C ILE A 119 11.29 -11.89 6.01
N ARG A 120 10.05 -12.29 6.23
CA ARG A 120 9.70 -13.13 7.38
C ARG A 120 10.38 -14.49 7.35
N ASP A 121 10.44 -15.14 6.18
CA ASP A 121 11.06 -16.45 6.00
C ASP A 121 12.59 -16.39 6.22
N THR A 122 13.24 -15.24 6.00
CA THR A 122 14.69 -15.06 6.04
C THR A 122 15.21 -14.30 7.27
N THR A 123 14.30 -13.76 8.11
CA THR A 123 14.65 -13.03 9.35
C THR A 123 13.89 -13.64 10.53
N ASN A 124 14.58 -14.33 11.43
CA ASN A 124 13.92 -15.07 12.52
C ASN A 124 13.14 -14.17 13.47
N THR A 125 13.76 -13.16 14.07
CA THR A 125 13.14 -12.33 15.12
C THR A 125 13.03 -10.85 14.78
N ASP A 126 13.90 -10.32 13.93
CA ASP A 126 13.97 -8.89 13.60
C ASP A 126 13.59 -8.62 12.14
N SER A 127 12.30 -8.82 11.81
CA SER A 127 11.77 -8.52 10.47
C SER A 127 11.35 -7.05 10.27
N ALA A 128 11.21 -6.28 11.36
CA ALA A 128 10.74 -4.90 11.29
C ALA A 128 11.68 -3.96 10.52
N LYS A 129 12.99 -4.05 10.79
CA LYS A 129 13.99 -3.19 10.13
C LYS A 129 14.11 -3.45 8.62
N PRO A 130 14.27 -4.70 8.13
CA PRO A 130 14.26 -4.95 6.68
C PRO A 130 12.92 -4.61 6.04
N LEU A 131 11.79 -4.87 6.69
CA LEU A 131 10.47 -4.52 6.16
C LEU A 131 10.28 -3.01 6.04
N SER A 132 10.71 -2.23 7.02
CA SER A 132 10.67 -0.76 6.97
C SER A 132 11.48 -0.19 5.80
N ARG A 133 12.64 -0.79 5.49
CA ARG A 133 13.43 -0.41 4.31
C ARG A 133 12.67 -0.68 3.00
N VAL A 134 12.04 -1.85 2.89
CA VAL A 134 11.21 -2.20 1.73
C VAL A 134 10.04 -1.23 1.58
N ILE A 135 9.35 -0.92 2.66
CA ILE A 135 8.22 0.03 2.67
C ILE A 135 8.69 1.44 2.29
N ALA A 136 9.85 1.88 2.78
CA ALA A 136 10.42 3.17 2.43
C ALA A 136 10.75 3.28 0.93
N ILE A 137 11.38 2.25 0.35
CA ILE A 137 11.67 2.19 -1.10
C ILE A 137 10.37 2.18 -1.90
N MET A 138 9.38 1.40 -1.46
CA MET A 138 8.04 1.37 -2.06
C MET A 138 7.38 2.75 -2.04
N GLY A 139 7.57 3.54 -0.97
CA GLY A 139 7.02 4.88 -0.82
C GLY A 139 7.60 5.93 -1.78
N ILE A 140 8.80 5.70 -2.31
CA ILE A 140 9.41 6.59 -3.32
C ILE A 140 8.70 6.45 -4.68
N ALA A 141 8.16 5.27 -4.98
CA ALA A 141 7.55 4.97 -6.27
C ALA A 141 6.43 5.94 -6.67
N PRO A 142 5.41 6.22 -5.85
CA PRO A 142 4.34 7.17 -6.20
C PRO A 142 4.81 8.63 -6.23
N MET A 143 5.98 8.96 -5.70
CA MET A 143 6.56 10.30 -5.80
C MET A 143 7.14 10.56 -7.20
N ILE A 144 7.85 9.58 -7.76
CA ILE A 144 8.54 9.71 -9.05
C ILE A 144 7.57 9.46 -10.21
N ALA A 145 6.60 8.56 -10.04
CA ALA A 145 5.73 8.10 -11.12
C ALA A 145 4.98 9.21 -11.87
N PRO A 146 4.32 10.19 -11.22
CA PRO A 146 3.62 11.26 -11.94
C PRO A 146 4.56 12.13 -12.77
N VAL A 147 5.77 12.39 -12.27
CA VAL A 147 6.79 13.17 -13.01
C VAL A 147 7.21 12.43 -14.28
N VAL A 148 7.48 11.12 -14.16
CA VAL A 148 7.80 10.28 -15.32
C VAL A 148 6.63 10.23 -16.30
N GLY A 149 5.38 10.11 -15.79
CA GLY A 149 4.18 10.11 -16.63
C GLY A 149 4.01 11.41 -17.41
N ALA A 150 4.19 12.55 -16.76
CA ALA A 150 4.12 13.85 -17.42
C ALA A 150 5.21 14.01 -18.49
N PHE A 151 6.44 13.60 -18.19
CA PHE A 151 7.55 13.66 -19.14
C PHE A 151 7.32 12.78 -20.39
N VAL A 152 6.80 11.56 -20.19
CA VAL A 152 6.46 10.67 -21.32
C VAL A 152 5.37 11.28 -22.20
N LEU A 153 4.37 11.93 -21.58
CA LEU A 153 3.31 12.62 -22.32
C LEU A 153 3.83 13.78 -23.15
N GLU A 154 4.69 14.62 -22.55
CA GLU A 154 5.30 15.77 -23.24
C GLU A 154 6.10 15.31 -24.46
N PHE A 155 6.83 14.20 -24.35
CA PHE A 155 7.72 13.71 -25.40
C PHE A 155 6.99 12.97 -26.53
N PHE A 156 5.98 12.16 -26.18
CA PHE A 156 5.34 11.24 -27.13
C PHE A 156 3.90 11.62 -27.52
N GLY A 157 3.23 12.50 -26.79
CA GLY A 157 1.89 12.97 -27.07
C GLY A 157 0.76 11.92 -26.95
N ASN A 158 1.09 10.64 -26.81
CA ASN A 158 0.10 9.56 -26.71
C ASN A 158 0.07 8.97 -25.28
N PRO A 159 -1.09 9.02 -24.59
CA PRO A 159 -1.19 8.55 -23.21
C PRO A 159 -0.90 7.05 -23.02
N ASN A 160 -1.04 6.21 -24.05
CA ASN A 160 -0.72 4.80 -23.92
C ASN A 160 0.77 4.54 -23.73
N TYR A 161 1.66 5.45 -24.14
CA TYR A 161 3.11 5.22 -24.04
C TYR A 161 3.63 5.23 -22.61
N ILE A 162 2.86 5.68 -21.63
CA ILE A 162 3.19 5.47 -20.22
C ILE A 162 3.33 3.98 -19.87
N PHE A 163 2.61 3.10 -20.58
CA PHE A 163 2.72 1.66 -20.34
C PHE A 163 4.03 1.04 -20.82
N ILE A 164 4.79 1.73 -21.68
CA ILE A 164 6.19 1.37 -22.00
C ILE A 164 7.03 1.45 -20.73
N VAL A 165 6.81 2.47 -19.90
CA VAL A 165 7.55 2.62 -18.64
C VAL A 165 7.24 1.46 -17.69
N THR A 166 5.98 1.07 -17.56
CA THR A 166 5.61 -0.08 -16.71
C THR A 166 6.18 -1.39 -17.26
N LEU A 167 6.21 -1.57 -18.58
CA LEU A 167 6.84 -2.70 -19.26
C LEU A 167 8.34 -2.78 -18.94
N ILE A 168 9.05 -1.67 -19.11
CA ILE A 168 10.50 -1.58 -18.84
C ILE A 168 10.79 -1.87 -17.37
N ILE A 169 10.02 -1.29 -16.44
CA ILE A 169 10.18 -1.54 -15.00
C ILE A 169 9.93 -3.02 -14.68
N GLY A 170 8.90 -3.61 -15.26
CA GLY A 170 8.64 -5.05 -15.10
C GLY A 170 9.83 -5.90 -15.52
N ILE A 171 10.43 -5.61 -16.67
CA ILE A 171 11.62 -6.33 -17.17
C ILE A 171 12.84 -6.09 -16.27
N ILE A 172 13.11 -4.83 -15.87
CA ILE A 172 14.23 -4.49 -14.98
C ILE A 172 14.12 -5.23 -13.64
N ILE A 173 12.91 -5.45 -13.13
CA ILE A 173 12.69 -6.17 -11.87
C ILE A 173 12.71 -7.69 -12.10
N LEU A 174 12.17 -8.18 -13.22
CA LEU A 174 12.14 -9.60 -13.54
C LEU A 174 13.55 -10.21 -13.63
N LEU A 175 14.47 -9.55 -14.31
CA LEU A 175 15.82 -10.06 -14.52
C LEU A 175 16.56 -10.37 -13.19
N PRO A 176 16.69 -9.44 -12.22
CA PRO A 176 17.29 -9.77 -10.94
C PRO A 176 16.50 -10.82 -10.14
N VAL A 177 15.17 -10.84 -10.25
CA VAL A 177 14.35 -11.87 -9.58
C VAL A 177 14.66 -13.25 -10.13
N LEU A 178 14.82 -13.39 -11.45
CA LEU A 178 15.17 -14.66 -12.08
C LEU A 178 16.56 -15.17 -11.67
N PHE A 179 17.55 -14.31 -11.54
CA PHE A 179 18.92 -14.73 -11.32
C PHE A 179 19.40 -14.65 -9.87
N LEU A 180 18.83 -13.74 -9.05
CA LEU A 180 19.34 -13.44 -7.72
C LEU A 180 18.40 -13.83 -6.58
N LEU A 181 17.10 -14.03 -6.86
CA LEU A 181 16.14 -14.40 -5.82
C LEU A 181 16.20 -15.91 -5.55
N PRO A 182 16.64 -16.39 -4.39
CA PRO A 182 16.56 -17.79 -4.02
C PRO A 182 15.12 -18.15 -3.64
N GLU A 183 14.78 -19.45 -3.65
CA GLU A 183 13.57 -19.90 -2.98
C GLU A 183 13.78 -19.81 -1.46
N THR A 184 12.81 -19.19 -0.78
CA THR A 184 12.92 -18.90 0.66
C THR A 184 11.90 -19.66 1.50
N LEU A 185 10.96 -20.35 0.86
CA LEU A 185 9.97 -21.17 1.56
C LEU A 185 10.66 -22.36 2.23
N ASP A 186 10.58 -22.43 3.56
CA ASP A 186 11.03 -23.62 4.28
C ASP A 186 10.08 -24.79 3.99
N GLN A 187 10.61 -25.83 3.33
CA GLN A 187 9.83 -27.01 2.94
C GLN A 187 9.23 -27.76 4.14
N LYS A 188 9.85 -27.70 5.32
CA LYS A 188 9.32 -28.33 6.55
C LYS A 188 8.12 -27.53 7.07
N LEU A 189 8.25 -26.21 7.16
CA LEU A 189 7.15 -25.30 7.52
C LEU A 189 6.03 -25.35 6.47
N ALA A 190 6.39 -25.41 5.18
CA ALA A 190 5.44 -25.51 4.09
C ALA A 190 4.56 -26.75 4.18
N ARG A 191 5.13 -27.91 4.56
CA ARG A 191 4.35 -29.15 4.74
C ARG A 191 3.26 -29.00 5.79
N THR A 192 3.60 -28.46 6.96
CA THR A 192 2.62 -28.21 8.03
C THR A 192 1.54 -27.18 7.60
N GLY A 193 1.94 -26.13 6.87
CA GLY A 193 1.00 -25.14 6.35
C GLY A 193 0.26 -25.56 5.08
N SER A 194 0.83 -26.46 4.23
CA SER A 194 0.21 -26.86 2.96
C SER A 194 -0.96 -27.82 3.13
N GLU A 195 -1.02 -28.58 4.23
CA GLU A 195 -2.13 -29.47 4.57
C GLU A 195 -3.42 -28.72 4.86
N LEU A 196 -3.31 -27.44 5.23
CA LEU A 196 -4.48 -26.61 5.50
C LEU A 196 -5.07 -26.08 4.18
N SER A 197 -6.38 -26.26 4.00
CA SER A 197 -7.11 -25.59 2.91
C SER A 197 -7.07 -24.07 3.08
N TRP A 198 -7.25 -23.32 1.99
CA TRP A 198 -7.29 -21.86 2.02
C TRP A 198 -8.29 -21.31 3.05
N TYR A 199 -9.45 -21.93 3.15
CA TYR A 199 -10.49 -21.57 4.12
C TYR A 199 -10.01 -21.71 5.57
N LYS A 200 -9.38 -22.84 5.91
CA LYS A 200 -8.84 -23.07 7.27
C LYS A 200 -7.73 -22.09 7.61
N LYS A 201 -6.83 -21.76 6.65
CA LYS A 201 -5.79 -20.76 6.86
C LYS A 201 -6.38 -19.39 7.20
N TYR A 202 -7.36 -18.94 6.42
CA TYR A 202 -7.99 -17.64 6.65
C TYR A 202 -8.86 -17.63 7.90
N GLN A 203 -9.53 -18.72 8.21
CA GLN A 203 -10.28 -18.85 9.47
C GLN A 203 -9.34 -18.75 10.69
N LEU A 204 -8.17 -19.38 10.65
CA LEU A 204 -7.16 -19.28 11.72
C LEU A 204 -6.67 -17.84 11.90
N LEU A 205 -6.39 -17.14 10.79
CA LEU A 205 -5.94 -15.75 10.83
C LEU A 205 -7.04 -14.82 11.37
N LEU A 206 -8.26 -14.95 10.87
CA LEU A 206 -9.40 -14.11 11.29
C LEU A 206 -9.86 -14.37 12.74
N ARG A 207 -9.54 -15.52 13.32
CA ARG A 207 -9.76 -15.81 14.73
C ARG A 207 -8.70 -15.22 15.65
N SER A 208 -7.53 -14.87 15.13
CA SER A 208 -6.45 -14.25 15.91
C SER A 208 -6.72 -12.76 16.11
N ARG A 209 -6.92 -12.34 17.35
CA ARG A 209 -7.09 -10.92 17.73
C ARG A 209 -5.88 -10.09 17.32
N THR A 210 -4.68 -10.65 17.51
CA THR A 210 -3.42 -10.01 17.10
C THR A 210 -3.36 -9.77 15.60
N PHE A 211 -3.74 -10.76 14.78
CA PHE A 211 -3.78 -10.60 13.32
C PHE A 211 -4.83 -9.58 12.88
N VAL A 212 -6.07 -9.72 13.37
CA VAL A 212 -7.19 -8.85 13.03
C VAL A 212 -6.91 -7.41 13.50
N GLY A 213 -6.47 -7.24 14.74
CA GLY A 213 -6.12 -5.93 15.28
C GLY A 213 -5.02 -5.25 14.47
N SER A 214 -3.94 -5.98 14.15
CA SER A 214 -2.82 -5.44 13.35
C SER A 214 -3.25 -5.08 11.92
N THR A 215 -4.09 -5.91 11.32
CA THR A 215 -4.64 -5.68 9.98
C THR A 215 -5.56 -4.45 9.96
N PHE A 216 -6.41 -4.29 10.97
CA PHE A 216 -7.28 -3.13 11.09
C PHE A 216 -6.52 -1.85 11.44
N VAL A 217 -5.48 -1.92 12.27
CA VAL A 217 -4.56 -0.78 12.49
C VAL A 217 -3.97 -0.31 11.17
N TYR A 218 -3.45 -1.23 10.36
CA TYR A 218 -2.97 -0.91 9.01
C TYR A 218 -4.09 -0.35 8.12
N GLY A 219 -5.26 -1.00 8.12
CA GLY A 219 -6.39 -0.63 7.26
C GLY A 219 -6.94 0.75 7.57
N PHE A 220 -7.18 1.08 8.84
CA PHE A 220 -7.70 2.39 9.22
C PHE A 220 -6.66 3.51 9.09
N THR A 221 -5.37 3.22 9.28
CA THR A 221 -4.32 4.18 8.95
C THR A 221 -4.29 4.48 7.45
N THR A 222 -4.43 3.46 6.60
CA THR A 222 -4.58 3.61 5.15
C THR A 222 -5.90 4.30 4.79
N GLY A 223 -6.96 4.05 5.57
CA GLY A 223 -8.26 4.71 5.44
C GLY A 223 -8.19 6.21 5.61
N SER A 224 -7.54 6.71 6.67
CA SER A 224 -7.35 8.15 6.88
C SER A 224 -6.55 8.79 5.74
N PHE A 225 -5.53 8.10 5.25
CA PHE A 225 -4.71 8.56 4.13
C PHE A 225 -5.49 8.62 2.81
N PHE A 226 -6.24 7.58 2.47
CA PHE A 226 -7.02 7.53 1.22
C PHE A 226 -8.25 8.41 1.26
N ALA A 227 -8.84 8.64 2.45
CA ALA A 227 -9.91 9.62 2.62
C ALA A 227 -9.46 11.02 2.23
N PHE A 228 -8.26 11.43 2.66
CA PHE A 228 -7.67 12.69 2.23
C PHE A 228 -7.29 12.68 0.75
N LEU A 229 -6.62 11.62 0.28
CA LEU A 229 -6.14 11.52 -1.10
C LEU A 229 -7.26 11.67 -2.12
N ALA A 230 -8.46 11.12 -1.82
CA ALA A 230 -9.61 11.18 -2.71
C ALA A 230 -10.06 12.60 -3.08
N VAL A 231 -9.83 13.56 -2.20
CA VAL A 231 -10.26 14.97 -2.39
C VAL A 231 -9.08 15.94 -2.50
N ALA A 232 -7.87 15.47 -2.27
CA ALA A 232 -6.68 16.31 -2.13
C ALA A 232 -6.48 17.26 -3.31
N SER A 233 -6.48 16.76 -4.55
CA SER A 233 -6.26 17.59 -5.74
C SER A 233 -7.31 18.68 -5.88
N THR A 234 -8.58 18.38 -5.58
CA THR A 234 -9.69 19.33 -5.66
C THR A 234 -9.60 20.40 -4.58
N VAL A 235 -9.29 20.02 -3.33
CA VAL A 235 -9.11 20.96 -2.22
C VAL A 235 -7.93 21.89 -2.49
N PHE A 236 -6.80 21.37 -2.95
CA PHE A 236 -5.63 22.22 -3.25
C PHE A 236 -5.90 23.16 -4.43
N SER A 237 -6.57 22.70 -5.49
CA SER A 237 -6.86 23.53 -6.65
C SER A 237 -7.98 24.53 -6.39
N LYS A 238 -9.14 24.09 -5.89
CA LYS A 238 -10.33 24.96 -5.76
C LYS A 238 -10.34 25.81 -4.52
N ASP A 239 -9.97 25.22 -3.36
CA ASP A 239 -10.09 25.92 -2.08
C ASP A 239 -8.83 26.74 -1.76
N LEU A 240 -7.64 26.29 -2.22
CA LEU A 240 -6.37 26.95 -1.94
C LEU A 240 -5.75 27.67 -3.14
N GLY A 241 -6.30 27.51 -4.34
CA GLY A 241 -5.75 28.10 -5.57
C GLY A 241 -4.35 27.60 -5.95
N ILE A 242 -3.98 26.41 -5.45
CA ILE A 242 -2.66 25.82 -5.71
C ILE A 242 -2.74 24.97 -6.97
N ASP A 243 -1.86 25.26 -7.91
CA ASP A 243 -1.77 24.55 -9.17
C ASP A 243 -1.26 23.12 -9.02
N VAL A 244 -1.32 22.34 -10.11
CA VAL A 244 -0.91 20.93 -10.12
C VAL A 244 0.57 20.76 -9.75
N ARG A 245 1.44 21.73 -10.10
CA ARG A 245 2.87 21.67 -9.77
C ARG A 245 3.10 21.90 -8.27
N GLY A 246 2.41 22.92 -7.70
CA GLY A 246 2.46 23.19 -6.26
C GLY A 246 1.95 22.02 -5.43
N PHE A 247 0.82 21.40 -5.84
CA PHE A 247 0.32 20.17 -5.22
C PHE A 247 1.35 19.03 -5.29
N GLY A 248 1.97 18.82 -6.44
CA GLY A 248 2.99 17.80 -6.63
C GLY A 248 4.21 17.97 -5.72
N LEU A 249 4.69 19.22 -5.54
CA LEU A 249 5.80 19.52 -4.64
C LEU A 249 5.44 19.26 -3.17
N ILE A 250 4.28 19.70 -2.73
CA ILE A 250 3.78 19.45 -1.37
C ILE A 250 3.65 17.93 -1.13
N TRP A 251 3.04 17.21 -2.06
CA TRP A 251 2.87 15.77 -1.97
C TRP A 251 4.20 15.03 -1.89
N SER A 252 5.17 15.44 -2.72
CA SER A 252 6.53 14.88 -2.68
C SER A 252 7.21 15.13 -1.33
N GLY A 253 7.10 16.33 -0.78
CA GLY A 253 7.61 16.66 0.56
C GLY A 253 6.99 15.78 1.65
N MET A 254 5.66 15.58 1.62
CA MET A 254 4.97 14.70 2.56
C MET A 254 5.43 13.23 2.42
N THR A 255 5.66 12.76 1.19
CA THR A 255 6.17 11.40 0.94
C THR A 255 7.60 11.20 1.47
N VAL A 256 8.44 12.24 1.44
CA VAL A 256 9.76 12.22 2.09
C VAL A 256 9.61 12.02 3.60
N LEU A 257 8.69 12.72 4.26
CA LEU A 257 8.42 12.55 5.70
C LEU A 257 7.97 11.11 6.02
N TYR A 258 7.07 10.55 5.20
CA TYR A 258 6.66 9.14 5.30
C TYR A 258 7.87 8.19 5.21
N THR A 259 8.73 8.39 4.23
CA THR A 259 9.89 7.54 3.97
C THR A 259 10.89 7.59 5.15
N ILE A 260 11.22 8.80 5.62
CA ILE A 260 12.09 9.01 6.79
C ILE A 260 11.48 8.35 8.03
N SER A 261 10.20 8.56 8.27
CA SER A 261 9.48 8.00 9.41
C SER A 261 9.45 6.47 9.38
N SER A 262 9.25 5.87 8.21
CA SER A 262 9.28 4.41 8.03
C SER A 262 10.65 3.82 8.34
N LEU A 263 11.72 4.43 7.83
CA LEU A 263 13.11 4.01 8.12
C LEU A 263 13.47 4.19 9.59
N TYR A 264 13.10 5.32 10.19
CA TYR A 264 13.32 5.58 11.60
C TYR A 264 12.56 4.60 12.48
N GLY A 265 11.28 4.32 12.15
CA GLY A 265 10.44 3.36 12.84
C GLY A 265 11.01 1.95 12.85
N GLY A 266 11.59 1.51 11.74
CA GLY A 266 12.28 0.21 11.64
C GLY A 266 13.52 0.12 12.54
N ASN A 267 14.33 1.19 12.61
CA ASN A 267 15.49 1.24 13.52
C ASN A 267 15.05 1.37 15.00
N LEU A 268 14.00 2.14 15.25
CA LEU A 268 13.49 2.33 16.60
C LEU A 268 12.85 1.07 17.16
N SER A 269 12.19 0.26 16.31
CA SER A 269 11.55 -1.00 16.74
C SER A 269 12.54 -2.03 17.30
N THR A 270 13.82 -1.99 16.86
CA THR A 270 14.88 -2.85 17.42
C THR A 270 15.34 -2.40 18.81
N ARG A 271 15.12 -1.12 19.16
CA ARG A 271 15.55 -0.55 20.45
C ARG A 271 14.46 -0.59 21.52
N ILE A 272 13.23 -0.24 21.15
CA ILE A 272 12.12 -0.10 22.11
C ILE A 272 11.00 -1.11 21.91
N GLY A 273 11.14 -2.00 20.91
CA GLY A 273 10.13 -3.00 20.55
C GLY A 273 9.07 -2.49 19.59
N LEU A 274 8.51 -3.42 18.84
CA LEU A 274 7.54 -3.17 17.75
C LEU A 274 6.26 -2.46 18.23
N MET A 275 5.69 -2.94 19.35
CA MET A 275 4.44 -2.43 19.91
C MET A 275 4.56 -0.98 20.39
N ASN A 276 5.71 -0.62 20.98
CA ASN A 276 5.95 0.75 21.44
C ASN A 276 6.07 1.74 20.26
N VAL A 277 6.70 1.32 19.15
CA VAL A 277 6.75 2.15 17.93
C VAL A 277 5.37 2.31 17.34
N MET A 278 4.60 1.22 17.21
CA MET A 278 3.22 1.27 16.74
C MET A 278 2.37 2.21 17.59
N ARG A 279 2.47 2.11 18.92
CA ARG A 279 1.74 2.99 19.86
C ARG A 279 2.06 4.47 19.62
N ARG A 280 3.35 4.82 19.44
CA ARG A 280 3.75 6.21 19.15
C ARG A 280 3.17 6.70 17.83
N GLY A 281 3.21 5.86 16.79
CA GLY A 281 2.57 6.15 15.50
C GLY A 281 1.07 6.40 15.65
N ILE A 282 0.36 5.58 16.42
CA ILE A 282 -1.09 5.72 16.65
C ILE A 282 -1.42 7.00 17.40
N ILE A 283 -0.61 7.39 18.38
CA ILE A 283 -0.78 8.67 19.09
C ILE A 283 -0.64 9.85 18.11
N LEU A 284 0.37 9.82 17.24
CA LEU A 284 0.55 10.83 16.19
C LEU A 284 -0.61 10.85 15.20
N ASN A 285 -1.15 9.66 14.84
CA ASN A 285 -2.30 9.57 13.94
C ASN A 285 -3.59 10.13 14.56
N LEU A 286 -3.83 9.86 15.86
CA LEU A 286 -4.94 10.46 16.60
C LEU A 286 -4.79 11.98 16.67
N LEU A 287 -3.59 12.46 16.98
CA LEU A 287 -3.29 13.90 17.00
C LEU A 287 -3.58 14.54 15.63
N ALA A 288 -3.17 13.88 14.53
CA ALA A 288 -3.49 14.34 13.19
C ALA A 288 -5.00 14.42 12.95
N GLY A 289 -5.76 13.41 13.37
CA GLY A 289 -7.22 13.38 13.26
C GLY A 289 -7.90 14.51 14.05
N VAL A 290 -7.44 14.79 15.27
CA VAL A 290 -7.95 15.91 16.08
C VAL A 290 -7.58 17.25 15.44
N LEU A 291 -6.33 17.41 15.03
CA LEU A 291 -5.85 18.67 14.45
C LEU A 291 -6.56 18.99 13.13
N ILE A 292 -6.75 18.01 12.23
CA ILE A 292 -7.35 18.28 10.91
C ILE A 292 -8.79 18.78 11.06
N TYR A 293 -9.56 18.19 11.98
CA TYR A 293 -10.92 18.63 12.25
C TYR A 293 -10.94 20.00 12.95
N SER A 294 -10.16 20.16 14.03
CA SER A 294 -10.15 21.40 14.82
C SER A 294 -9.67 22.60 14.00
N LEU A 295 -8.56 22.45 13.29
CA LEU A 295 -8.01 23.56 12.48
C LEU A 295 -8.95 23.91 11.32
N ALA A 296 -9.53 22.93 10.62
CA ALA A 296 -10.51 23.21 9.58
C ALA A 296 -11.79 23.87 10.12
N ARG A 297 -12.23 23.51 11.34
CA ARG A 297 -13.44 24.06 11.98
C ARG A 297 -13.23 25.50 12.45
N PHE A 298 -12.08 25.83 13.04
CA PHE A 298 -11.83 27.12 13.65
C PHE A 298 -11.11 28.12 12.73
N LEU A 299 -10.22 27.65 11.85
CA LEU A 299 -9.43 28.48 10.94
C LEU A 299 -9.94 28.44 9.49
N GLY A 300 -10.93 27.58 9.20
CA GLY A 300 -11.37 27.31 7.84
C GLY A 300 -10.37 26.48 7.03
N THR A 301 -10.68 26.28 5.75
CA THR A 301 -9.82 25.56 4.80
C THR A 301 -8.71 26.48 4.32
N ASN A 302 -7.52 26.34 4.88
CA ASN A 302 -6.33 27.07 4.47
C ASN A 302 -5.09 26.14 4.49
N LEU A 303 -3.98 26.62 3.95
CA LEU A 303 -2.77 25.81 3.79
C LEU A 303 -2.25 25.25 5.13
N LEU A 304 -2.24 26.03 6.20
CA LEU A 304 -1.76 25.59 7.51
C LEU A 304 -2.70 24.58 8.15
N SER A 305 -4.02 24.80 8.03
CA SER A 305 -5.02 23.87 8.57
C SER A 305 -4.97 22.47 7.92
N ILE A 306 -4.35 22.37 6.75
CA ILE A 306 -4.14 21.12 6.03
C ILE A 306 -2.73 20.57 6.26
N LEU A 307 -1.68 21.38 6.05
CA LEU A 307 -0.30 20.88 6.08
C LEU A 307 0.15 20.42 7.47
N ILE A 308 -0.27 21.12 8.54
CA ILE A 308 0.11 20.73 9.91
C ILE A 308 -0.40 19.32 10.23
N PRO A 309 -1.70 19.01 10.15
CA PRO A 309 -2.17 17.66 10.44
C PRO A 309 -1.67 16.61 9.43
N LEU A 310 -1.49 16.96 8.16
CA LEU A 310 -0.88 16.06 7.17
C LEU A 310 0.53 15.67 7.55
N THR A 311 1.35 16.56 8.05
CA THR A 311 2.70 16.24 8.54
C THR A 311 2.65 15.16 9.60
N PHE A 312 1.78 15.28 10.61
CA PHE A 312 1.60 14.24 11.63
C PHE A 312 1.07 12.94 11.04
N MET A 313 0.14 13.02 10.09
CA MET A 313 -0.46 11.85 9.43
C MET A 313 0.59 11.06 8.62
N PHE A 314 1.44 11.72 7.84
CA PHE A 314 2.49 11.04 7.06
C PHE A 314 3.57 10.44 7.95
N LEU A 315 3.98 11.13 9.02
CA LEU A 315 4.90 10.58 10.03
C LEU A 315 4.29 9.36 10.73
N ALA A 316 3.03 9.45 11.15
CA ALA A 316 2.30 8.35 11.75
C ALA A 316 2.20 7.15 10.81
N HIS A 317 1.85 7.39 9.55
CA HIS A 317 1.69 6.35 8.53
C HIS A 317 2.98 5.54 8.34
N GLY A 318 4.14 6.21 8.28
CA GLY A 318 5.44 5.54 8.18
C GLY A 318 5.75 4.63 9.38
N LEU A 319 5.44 5.06 10.60
CA LEU A 319 5.62 4.25 11.82
C LEU A 319 4.64 3.08 11.89
N ILE A 320 3.37 3.31 11.58
CA ILE A 320 2.29 2.32 11.78
C ILE A 320 2.35 1.23 10.73
N VAL A 321 2.44 1.57 9.44
CA VAL A 321 2.33 0.59 8.35
C VAL A 321 3.38 -0.50 8.48
N SER A 322 4.64 -0.12 8.70
CA SER A 322 5.73 -1.09 8.85
C SER A 322 5.54 -2.00 10.04
N THR A 323 5.15 -1.45 11.18
CA THR A 323 5.00 -2.21 12.44
C THR A 323 3.75 -3.08 12.44
N ALA A 324 2.63 -2.58 11.95
CA ALA A 324 1.37 -3.32 11.88
C ALA A 324 1.45 -4.52 10.92
N LEU A 325 2.03 -4.32 9.72
CA LEU A 325 2.23 -5.42 8.76
C LEU A 325 3.24 -6.44 9.28
N THR A 326 4.32 -6.01 9.95
CA THR A 326 5.26 -6.93 10.60
C THR A 326 4.55 -7.77 11.65
N LYS A 327 3.75 -7.17 12.52
CA LYS A 327 3.01 -7.88 13.58
C LYS A 327 2.01 -8.87 12.98
N ALA A 328 1.27 -8.48 11.94
CA ALA A 328 0.31 -9.36 11.26
C ALA A 328 0.99 -10.59 10.65
N VAL A 329 2.11 -10.42 9.93
CA VAL A 329 2.81 -11.53 9.26
C VAL A 329 3.56 -12.42 10.26
N SER A 330 4.09 -11.86 11.34
CA SER A 330 4.83 -12.61 12.36
C SER A 330 3.93 -13.42 13.29
N ASN A 331 2.62 -13.22 13.27
CA ASN A 331 1.67 -13.93 14.11
C ASN A 331 1.60 -15.44 13.80
N ARG A 332 1.75 -15.82 12.52
CA ARG A 332 1.70 -17.20 12.04
C ARG A 332 2.79 -17.42 10.97
N PRO A 333 4.02 -17.76 11.38
CA PRO A 333 5.14 -17.93 10.45
C PRO A 333 4.91 -18.99 9.39
N GLU A 334 4.21 -20.08 9.75
CA GLU A 334 3.89 -21.22 8.88
C GLU A 334 3.01 -20.85 7.68
N ILE A 335 2.28 -19.75 7.76
CA ILE A 335 1.40 -19.24 6.71
C ILE A 335 1.67 -17.75 6.41
N ALA A 336 2.95 -17.35 6.42
CA ALA A 336 3.37 -15.95 6.25
C ALA A 336 2.88 -15.31 4.94
N GLY A 337 2.83 -16.08 3.84
CA GLY A 337 2.28 -15.63 2.56
C GLY A 337 0.78 -15.32 2.65
N SER A 338 0.01 -16.24 3.21
CA SER A 338 -1.44 -16.04 3.44
C SER A 338 -1.70 -14.85 4.37
N SER A 339 -0.91 -14.72 5.46
CA SER A 339 -1.00 -13.58 6.38
C SER A 339 -0.69 -12.25 5.67
N SER A 340 0.38 -12.20 4.88
CA SER A 340 0.76 -11.00 4.11
C SER A 340 -0.29 -10.62 3.08
N GLY A 341 -0.80 -11.60 2.32
CA GLY A 341 -1.81 -11.38 1.29
C GLY A 341 -3.13 -10.88 1.87
N LEU A 342 -3.65 -11.58 2.90
CA LEU A 342 -4.92 -11.23 3.52
C LEU A 342 -4.87 -9.87 4.23
N SER A 343 -3.82 -9.61 5.02
CA SER A 343 -3.69 -8.33 5.72
C SER A 343 -3.58 -7.14 4.77
N SER A 344 -2.86 -7.31 3.67
CA SER A 344 -2.72 -6.25 2.65
C SER A 344 -4.02 -6.00 1.91
N SER A 345 -4.71 -7.06 1.48
CA SER A 345 -6.01 -6.95 0.82
C SER A 345 -7.03 -6.25 1.71
N MET A 346 -7.20 -6.71 2.94
CA MET A 346 -8.14 -6.10 3.90
C MET A 346 -7.81 -4.64 4.16
N GLY A 347 -6.52 -4.30 4.33
CA GLY A 347 -6.10 -2.93 4.54
C GLY A 347 -6.39 -2.02 3.36
N LEU A 348 -6.16 -2.50 2.12
CA LEU A 348 -6.50 -1.75 0.90
C LEU A 348 -8.02 -1.61 0.71
N MET A 349 -8.79 -2.65 1.05
CA MET A 349 -10.26 -2.57 1.00
C MET A 349 -10.79 -1.51 1.96
N ILE A 350 -10.29 -1.47 3.20
CA ILE A 350 -10.65 -0.42 4.17
C ILE A 350 -10.26 0.96 3.62
N GLY A 351 -9.05 1.10 3.10
CA GLY A 351 -8.59 2.34 2.45
C GLY A 351 -9.51 2.77 1.32
N GLY A 352 -9.88 1.84 0.43
CA GLY A 352 -10.81 2.08 -0.67
C GLY A 352 -12.21 2.52 -0.20
N LEU A 353 -12.75 1.88 0.84
CA LEU A 353 -14.04 2.26 1.42
C LEU A 353 -14.02 3.70 1.96
N PHE A 354 -12.97 4.09 2.68
CA PHE A 354 -12.83 5.45 3.18
C PHE A 354 -12.62 6.48 2.05
N SER A 355 -11.92 6.10 0.97
CA SER A 355 -11.79 6.92 -0.24
C SER A 355 -13.14 7.17 -0.91
N ILE A 356 -13.94 6.11 -1.11
CA ILE A 356 -15.28 6.21 -1.69
C ILE A 356 -16.19 7.07 -0.80
N LEU A 357 -16.17 6.81 0.51
CA LEU A 357 -16.97 7.58 1.47
C LEU A 357 -16.64 9.08 1.41
N SER A 358 -15.34 9.42 1.33
CA SER A 358 -14.91 10.81 1.18
C SER A 358 -15.37 11.41 -0.15
N GLY A 359 -15.25 10.66 -1.26
CA GLY A 359 -15.72 11.12 -2.56
C GLY A 359 -17.23 11.40 -2.60
N VAL A 360 -18.04 10.56 -1.95
CA VAL A 360 -19.51 10.73 -1.88
C VAL A 360 -19.90 11.90 -0.97
N VAL A 361 -19.20 12.08 0.15
CA VAL A 361 -19.52 13.13 1.15
C VAL A 361 -18.98 14.50 0.72
N TYR A 362 -18.00 14.55 -0.16
CA TYR A 362 -17.42 15.82 -0.62
C TYR A 362 -18.38 16.60 -1.54
N THR A 363 -18.99 17.63 -1.00
CA THR A 363 -19.92 18.54 -1.70
C THR A 363 -19.34 19.93 -1.95
N GLY A 364 -17.99 20.05 -2.01
CA GLY A 364 -17.30 21.35 -2.14
C GLY A 364 -16.81 21.92 -0.81
N TYR A 365 -17.03 21.23 0.30
CA TYR A 365 -16.54 21.64 1.62
C TYR A 365 -15.60 20.57 2.20
N PHE A 366 -14.44 21.01 2.68
CA PHE A 366 -13.43 20.10 3.25
C PHE A 366 -13.79 19.58 4.65
N LEU A 367 -14.55 20.33 5.43
CA LEU A 367 -14.86 20.01 6.83
C LEU A 367 -15.51 18.61 7.04
N PRO A 368 -16.50 18.14 6.24
CA PRO A 368 -17.04 16.80 6.38
C PRO A 368 -15.99 15.69 6.18
N ILE A 369 -15.00 15.92 5.31
CA ILE A 369 -13.92 14.97 5.05
C ILE A 369 -13.01 14.83 6.26
N THR A 370 -12.77 15.93 6.98
CA THR A 370 -11.96 15.90 8.20
C THR A 370 -12.59 15.02 9.29
N LEU A 371 -13.92 14.93 9.36
CA LEU A 371 -14.64 14.00 10.25
C LEU A 371 -14.37 12.54 9.86
N ILE A 372 -14.43 12.22 8.56
CA ILE A 372 -14.15 10.87 8.06
C ILE A 372 -12.72 10.45 8.44
N ILE A 373 -11.76 11.36 8.24
CA ILE A 373 -10.35 11.15 8.62
C ILE A 373 -10.24 10.91 10.13
N SER A 374 -10.86 11.76 10.96
CA SER A 374 -10.83 11.64 12.43
C SER A 374 -11.44 10.32 12.90
N VAL A 375 -12.57 9.92 12.35
CA VAL A 375 -13.22 8.63 12.65
C VAL A 375 -12.30 7.45 12.32
N SER A 376 -11.61 7.51 11.16
CA SER A 376 -10.63 6.49 10.79
C SER A 376 -9.48 6.38 11.81
N THR A 377 -8.97 7.52 12.31
CA THR A 377 -7.90 7.50 13.32
C THR A 377 -8.35 6.93 14.66
N ILE A 378 -9.62 7.15 15.04
CA ILE A 378 -10.21 6.55 16.24
C ILE A 378 -10.34 5.03 16.09
N PHE A 379 -10.85 4.55 14.95
CA PHE A 379 -10.91 3.11 14.69
C PHE A 379 -9.52 2.45 14.63
N CYS A 380 -8.50 3.16 14.14
CA CYS A 380 -7.11 2.69 14.22
C CYS A 380 -6.68 2.46 15.68
N TYR A 381 -6.97 3.41 16.58
CA TYR A 381 -6.68 3.26 18.02
C TYR A 381 -7.47 2.11 18.66
N LEU A 382 -8.76 1.99 18.38
CA LEU A 382 -9.58 0.91 18.91
C LEU A 382 -9.07 -0.46 18.47
N SER A 383 -8.61 -0.56 17.21
CA SER A 383 -7.99 -1.79 16.67
C SER A 383 -6.68 -2.16 17.38
N TYR A 384 -5.89 -1.17 17.78
CA TYR A 384 -4.70 -1.39 18.59
C TYR A 384 -5.03 -1.96 19.98
N ARG A 385 -6.13 -1.50 20.60
CA ARG A 385 -6.59 -2.04 21.89
C ARG A 385 -6.93 -3.54 21.81
N LEU A 386 -7.39 -4.04 20.66
CA LEU A 386 -7.61 -5.48 20.45
C LEU A 386 -6.32 -6.29 20.55
N ILE A 387 -5.19 -5.74 20.08
CA ILE A 387 -3.89 -6.43 20.17
C ILE A 387 -3.41 -6.49 21.61
N THR A 388 -3.48 -5.37 22.33
CA THR A 388 -2.97 -5.29 23.71
C THR A 388 -3.81 -6.09 24.72
N SER A 389 -5.09 -6.29 24.47
CA SER A 389 -5.93 -7.13 25.33
C SER A 389 -5.60 -8.62 25.21
N ASP A 390 -5.07 -9.08 24.10
CA ASP A 390 -4.65 -10.46 23.88
C ASP A 390 -3.35 -10.77 24.63
N GLU A 391 -2.38 -9.84 24.58
CA GLU A 391 -1.09 -9.99 25.29
C GLU A 391 -1.23 -9.97 26.83
N SER A 392 -2.22 -9.27 27.37
CA SER A 392 -2.47 -9.23 28.79
C SER A 392 -3.10 -10.52 29.34
N VAL A 393 -3.78 -11.30 28.52
CA VAL A 393 -4.37 -12.60 28.90
C VAL A 393 -3.28 -13.67 29.01
N ASP A 394 -2.31 -13.67 28.08
CA ASP A 394 -1.21 -14.65 28.06
C ASP A 394 -0.25 -14.47 29.26
N VAL A 395 -0.04 -13.25 29.76
CA VAL A 395 0.84 -12.97 30.91
C VAL A 395 0.19 -13.40 32.24
N ASN A 396 -1.14 -13.43 32.33
CA ASN A 396 -1.87 -13.85 33.54
C ASN A 396 -2.18 -15.36 33.57
N SER A 397 -1.79 -16.10 32.53
CA SER A 397 -2.00 -17.56 32.41
C SER A 397 -0.73 -18.39 32.68
N ILE A 398 0.37 -17.73 33.06
CA ILE A 398 1.64 -18.33 33.54
C ILE A 398 1.80 -18.05 35.03
#